data_44cabd3c0c9197488a82b8a2ce074682
#
_entry.id   44cabd3c0c9197488a82b8a2ce074682
#
_cell.length_a   1.000
_cell.length_b   1.000
_cell.length_c   1.000
_cell.angle_alpha   90.00
_cell.angle_beta   90.00
_cell.angle_gamma   90.00
#
_symmetry.space_group_name_H-M   'P 1'
#
loop_
_entity.id
_entity.type
_entity.pdbx_description
1 polymer ?
#
loop_
_entity_poly.entity_id
_entity_poly.type
_entity_poly.pdbx_seq_one_letter_code
_entity_poly.pdbx_strand_id
1 'polypeptide(L)'
;MKAQEVFNIVANKYDLMNDVMSVGTHRYWKECMIDWLEPFVGMKIIDVAGGTGDISLRFLKRVNGEGEAVVCDPNDSMIEYGKKKNSSNQNIKWVTAPAESLPFENESFDAYLVSFGVRNFDNIKKALDEAHRVLKIDGRFICLEFSKVQNRELSKLYSVYSKMIPIFGKIIVGDEKPYKYLTRTIENFPSQERFKRIIEESNFSNVEFRNLFNGVVAIHTGWKKI
;
A
#
# COMPACT_ATOMS: atom_id res chain seq x y z
N MET A 1 2.44 20.59 -0.48
CA MET A 1 2.31 19.71 -1.64
C MET A 1 1.33 18.62 -1.26
N LYS A 2 0.32 18.36 -2.09
CA LYS A 2 -0.64 17.26 -1.90
C LYS A 2 -0.07 15.97 -2.48
N ALA A 3 -0.54 14.80 -2.02
CA ALA A 3 -0.10 13.49 -2.50
C ALA A 3 -0.16 13.38 -4.03
N GLN A 4 -1.28 13.78 -4.64
CA GLN A 4 -1.48 13.74 -6.08
C GLN A 4 -0.42 14.50 -6.88
N GLU A 5 0.00 15.69 -6.41
CA GLU A 5 1.05 16.48 -7.08
C GLU A 5 2.40 15.74 -7.07
N VAL A 6 2.72 15.09 -5.94
CA VAL A 6 3.95 14.28 -5.81
C VAL A 6 3.93 13.12 -6.78
N PHE A 7 2.83 12.35 -6.81
CA PHE A 7 2.71 11.16 -7.66
C PHE A 7 2.68 11.50 -9.15
N ASN A 8 2.11 12.64 -9.56
CA ASN A 8 2.18 13.11 -10.95
C ASN A 8 3.63 13.37 -11.40
N ILE A 9 4.48 13.93 -10.52
CA ILE A 9 5.89 14.22 -10.85
C ILE A 9 6.70 12.92 -10.99
N VAL A 10 6.40 11.93 -10.18
CA VAL A 10 7.22 10.71 -10.08
C VAL A 10 6.63 9.49 -10.79
N ALA A 11 5.45 9.58 -11.41
CA ALA A 11 4.76 8.43 -12.02
C ALA A 11 5.67 7.60 -12.94
N ASN A 12 6.42 8.24 -13.83
CA ASN A 12 7.35 7.60 -14.76
C ASN A 12 8.64 7.07 -14.10
N LYS A 13 8.94 7.47 -12.84
CA LYS A 13 10.14 7.09 -12.09
C LYS A 13 9.77 6.43 -10.76
N TYR A 14 8.51 6.05 -10.59
CA TYR A 14 7.98 5.53 -9.33
C TYR A 14 8.73 4.29 -8.84
N ASP A 15 8.98 3.34 -9.74
CA ASP A 15 9.73 2.12 -9.40
C ASP A 15 11.17 2.45 -8.99
N LEU A 16 11.84 3.36 -9.70
CA LEU A 16 13.18 3.83 -9.35
C LEU A 16 13.21 4.54 -7.99
N MET A 17 12.21 5.37 -7.71
CA MET A 17 12.08 6.04 -6.41
C MET A 17 11.95 5.00 -5.28
N ASN A 18 11.11 4.00 -5.45
CA ASN A 18 10.95 2.91 -4.48
C ASN A 18 12.25 2.11 -4.30
N ASP A 19 12.98 1.82 -5.39
CA ASP A 19 14.27 1.14 -5.33
C ASP A 19 15.30 1.94 -4.52
N VAL A 20 15.43 3.24 -4.79
CA VAL A 20 16.37 4.11 -4.07
C VAL A 20 16.02 4.18 -2.58
N MET A 21 14.74 4.33 -2.26
CA MET A 21 14.28 4.49 -0.88
C MET A 21 14.34 3.24 -0.03
N SER A 22 14.23 2.08 -0.65
CA SER A 22 14.22 0.80 0.04
C SER A 22 15.47 -0.03 -0.21
N VAL A 23 16.43 0.50 -0.99
CA VAL A 23 17.57 -0.26 -1.50
C VAL A 23 17.09 -1.56 -2.18
N GLY A 24 15.97 -1.48 -2.93
CA GLY A 24 15.33 -2.60 -3.62
C GLY A 24 14.56 -3.59 -2.74
N THR A 25 14.59 -3.44 -1.41
CA THR A 25 13.94 -4.38 -0.47
C THR A 25 12.41 -4.33 -0.50
N HIS A 26 11.81 -3.28 -1.07
CA HIS A 26 10.34 -3.18 -1.22
C HIS A 26 9.74 -4.36 -1.99
N ARG A 27 10.51 -4.97 -2.91
CA ARG A 27 10.06 -6.14 -3.67
C ARG A 27 9.86 -7.35 -2.75
N TYR A 28 10.80 -7.58 -1.84
CA TYR A 28 10.71 -8.63 -0.84
C TYR A 28 9.53 -8.38 0.14
N TRP A 29 9.35 -7.14 0.59
CA TRP A 29 8.24 -6.80 1.48
C TRP A 29 6.87 -7.05 0.85
N LYS A 30 6.74 -6.75 -0.46
CA LYS A 30 5.51 -7.02 -1.23
C LYS A 30 5.27 -8.52 -1.40
N GLU A 31 6.32 -9.33 -1.60
CA GLU A 31 6.17 -10.80 -1.61
C GLU A 31 5.72 -11.31 -0.23
N CYS A 32 6.31 -10.84 0.87
CA CYS A 32 5.86 -11.19 2.22
C CYS A 32 4.37 -10.84 2.45
N MET A 33 3.90 -9.70 1.90
CA MET A 33 2.49 -9.32 1.97
C MET A 33 1.60 -10.34 1.23
N ILE A 34 1.99 -10.73 0.02
CA ILE A 34 1.26 -11.72 -0.77
C ILE A 34 1.34 -13.11 -0.13
N ASP A 35 2.48 -13.49 0.43
CA ASP A 35 2.61 -14.76 1.17
C ASP A 35 1.65 -14.80 2.38
N TRP A 36 1.54 -13.68 3.09
CA TRP A 36 0.64 -13.61 4.25
C TRP A 36 -0.84 -13.47 3.87
N LEU A 37 -1.16 -13.04 2.65
CA LEU A 37 -2.51 -13.07 2.10
C LEU A 37 -3.02 -14.50 1.94
N GLU A 38 -2.11 -15.44 1.61
CA GLU A 38 -2.47 -16.84 1.28
C GLU A 38 -3.49 -16.90 0.13
N PRO A 39 -3.15 -16.40 -1.07
CA PRO A 39 -4.09 -16.33 -2.17
C PRO A 39 -4.57 -17.70 -2.63
N PHE A 40 -5.83 -17.79 -3.03
CA PHE A 40 -6.43 -19.00 -3.61
C PHE A 40 -7.03 -18.73 -5.00
N VAL A 41 -7.19 -19.79 -5.78
CA VAL A 41 -7.78 -19.75 -7.12
C VAL A 41 -9.23 -19.25 -7.06
N GLY A 42 -9.57 -18.28 -7.93
CA GLY A 42 -10.89 -17.65 -7.94
C GLY A 42 -11.04 -16.48 -6.97
N MET A 43 -10.02 -16.17 -6.14
CA MET A 43 -10.05 -15.04 -5.22
C MET A 43 -10.22 -13.71 -5.95
N LYS A 44 -11.04 -12.82 -5.42
CA LYS A 44 -11.26 -11.48 -5.91
C LYS A 44 -10.73 -10.44 -4.94
N ILE A 45 -9.76 -9.66 -5.40
CA ILE A 45 -9.11 -8.63 -4.57
C ILE A 45 -9.39 -7.21 -5.04
N ILE A 46 -9.29 -6.25 -4.11
CA ILE A 46 -9.13 -4.84 -4.41
C ILE A 46 -7.77 -4.35 -3.89
N ASP A 47 -6.98 -3.70 -4.75
CA ASP A 47 -5.67 -3.10 -4.49
C ASP A 47 -5.84 -1.58 -4.46
N VAL A 48 -6.02 -1.01 -3.26
CA VAL A 48 -6.35 0.40 -3.05
C VAL A 48 -5.09 1.23 -2.85
N ALA A 49 -5.05 2.42 -3.45
CA ALA A 49 -3.84 3.17 -3.71
C ALA A 49 -2.83 2.30 -4.46
N GLY A 50 -3.34 1.47 -5.38
CA GLY A 50 -2.57 0.43 -6.07
C GLY A 50 -1.62 0.97 -7.13
N GLY A 51 -1.74 2.25 -7.49
CA GLY A 51 -0.84 2.92 -8.41
C GLY A 51 -0.73 2.21 -9.75
N THR A 52 0.44 1.65 -10.04
CA THR A 52 0.71 0.92 -11.29
C THR A 52 0.31 -0.56 -11.27
N GLY A 53 -0.32 -1.04 -10.19
CA GLY A 53 -0.85 -2.40 -10.08
C GLY A 53 0.17 -3.49 -9.71
N ASP A 54 1.30 -3.15 -9.11
CA ASP A 54 2.36 -4.12 -8.78
C ASP A 54 1.86 -5.22 -7.82
N ILE A 55 1.06 -4.88 -6.81
CA ILE A 55 0.48 -5.86 -5.87
C ILE A 55 -0.50 -6.78 -6.59
N SER A 56 -1.37 -6.21 -7.43
CA SER A 56 -2.34 -6.96 -8.24
C SER A 56 -1.65 -7.97 -9.17
N LEU A 57 -0.53 -7.57 -9.80
CA LEU A 57 0.26 -8.47 -10.65
C LEU A 57 0.89 -9.63 -9.85
N ARG A 58 1.42 -9.35 -8.66
CA ARG A 58 1.99 -10.39 -7.78
C ARG A 58 0.92 -11.38 -7.31
N PHE A 59 -0.25 -10.86 -6.96
CA PHE A 59 -1.41 -11.68 -6.63
C PHE A 59 -1.78 -12.61 -7.80
N LEU A 60 -2.01 -12.05 -9.00
CA LEU A 60 -2.39 -12.84 -10.17
C LEU A 60 -1.34 -13.88 -10.55
N LYS A 61 -0.06 -13.53 -10.42
CA LYS A 61 1.04 -14.51 -10.61
C LYS A 61 0.95 -15.67 -9.61
N ARG A 62 0.61 -15.39 -8.34
CA ARG A 62 0.50 -16.40 -7.29
C ARG A 62 -0.65 -17.38 -7.50
N VAL A 63 -1.75 -16.94 -8.13
CA VAL A 63 -2.90 -17.77 -8.46
C VAL A 63 -2.90 -18.22 -9.94
N ASN A 64 -1.76 -18.17 -10.62
CA ASN A 64 -1.58 -18.56 -12.04
C ASN A 64 -2.57 -17.87 -12.99
N GLY A 65 -2.99 -16.64 -12.70
CA GLY A 65 -3.98 -15.89 -13.46
C GLY A 65 -5.43 -16.24 -13.15
N GLU A 66 -5.67 -17.21 -12.28
CA GLU A 66 -7.02 -17.68 -11.92
C GLU A 66 -7.61 -16.88 -10.74
N GLY A 67 -7.70 -15.55 -10.89
CA GLY A 67 -8.26 -14.62 -9.92
C GLY A 67 -8.66 -13.32 -10.57
N GLU A 68 -9.35 -12.45 -9.83
CA GLU A 68 -9.72 -11.11 -10.27
C GLU A 68 -9.07 -10.05 -9.37
N ALA A 69 -8.48 -9.02 -9.99
CA ALA A 69 -7.94 -7.88 -9.28
C ALA A 69 -8.59 -6.57 -9.76
N VAL A 70 -8.92 -5.70 -8.82
CA VAL A 70 -9.32 -4.32 -9.08
C VAL A 70 -8.26 -3.40 -8.51
N VAL A 71 -7.57 -2.65 -9.37
CA VAL A 71 -6.68 -1.56 -8.95
C VAL A 71 -7.50 -0.29 -8.82
N CYS A 72 -7.50 0.29 -7.63
CA CYS A 72 -8.20 1.53 -7.32
C CYS A 72 -7.20 2.57 -6.81
N ASP A 73 -7.10 3.72 -7.50
CA ASP A 73 -6.19 4.80 -7.11
C ASP A 73 -6.83 6.16 -7.44
N PRO A 74 -6.72 7.19 -6.60
CA PRO A 74 -7.27 8.51 -6.90
C PRO A 74 -6.49 9.28 -7.97
N ASN A 75 -5.32 8.78 -8.41
CA ASN A 75 -4.45 9.44 -9.38
C ASN A 75 -4.63 8.84 -10.78
N ASP A 76 -5.29 9.58 -11.67
CA ASP A 76 -5.53 9.18 -13.07
C ASP A 76 -4.24 8.86 -13.82
N SER A 77 -3.16 9.62 -13.59
CA SER A 77 -1.88 9.39 -14.26
C SER A 77 -1.25 8.04 -13.89
N MET A 78 -1.40 7.63 -12.63
CA MET A 78 -0.94 6.32 -12.16
C MET A 78 -1.79 5.19 -12.78
N ILE A 79 -3.11 5.35 -12.81
CA ILE A 79 -4.04 4.39 -13.44
C ILE A 79 -3.73 4.23 -14.93
N GLU A 80 -3.60 5.33 -15.67
CA GLU A 80 -3.32 5.28 -17.11
C GLU A 80 -1.94 4.66 -17.42
N TYR A 81 -0.93 5.01 -16.61
CA TYR A 81 0.38 4.38 -16.76
C TYR A 81 0.33 2.87 -16.44
N GLY A 82 -0.38 2.48 -15.37
CA GLY A 82 -0.60 1.09 -15.00
C GLY A 82 -1.32 0.28 -16.08
N LYS A 83 -2.41 0.80 -16.63
CA LYS A 83 -3.15 0.20 -17.76
C LYS A 83 -2.24 -0.03 -18.96
N LYS A 84 -1.47 0.99 -19.35
CA LYS A 84 -0.56 0.90 -20.49
C LYS A 84 0.55 -0.13 -20.27
N LYS A 85 1.16 -0.14 -19.10
CA LYS A 85 2.23 -1.06 -18.70
C LYS A 85 1.75 -2.52 -18.68
N ASN A 86 0.48 -2.76 -18.30
CA ASN A 86 -0.10 -4.08 -18.06
C ASN A 86 -1.24 -4.43 -19.02
N SER A 87 -1.21 -3.88 -20.22
CA SER A 87 -2.30 -4.00 -21.22
C SER A 87 -2.62 -5.44 -21.66
N SER A 88 -1.68 -6.36 -21.51
CA SER A 88 -1.86 -7.79 -21.77
C SER A 88 -2.63 -8.54 -20.68
N ASN A 89 -2.81 -7.95 -19.50
CA ASN A 89 -3.44 -8.63 -18.37
C ASN A 89 -4.92 -8.25 -18.26
N GLN A 90 -5.81 -9.11 -18.78
CA GLN A 90 -7.26 -8.87 -18.80
C GLN A 90 -7.95 -9.07 -17.43
N ASN A 91 -7.26 -9.67 -16.46
CA ASN A 91 -7.83 -9.95 -15.13
C ASN A 91 -7.67 -8.79 -14.15
N ILE A 92 -7.19 -7.62 -14.62
CA ILE A 92 -7.08 -6.40 -13.83
C ILE A 92 -8.11 -5.39 -14.32
N LYS A 93 -9.00 -4.96 -13.43
CA LYS A 93 -9.87 -3.79 -13.63
C LYS A 93 -9.22 -2.57 -12.99
N TRP A 94 -9.34 -1.42 -13.64
CA TRP A 94 -8.73 -0.16 -13.20
C TRP A 94 -9.82 0.87 -12.92
N VAL A 95 -9.81 1.44 -11.72
CA VAL A 95 -10.83 2.39 -11.27
C VAL A 95 -10.16 3.60 -10.62
N THR A 96 -10.58 4.81 -11.02
CA THR A 96 -10.14 6.04 -10.35
C THR A 96 -11.13 6.39 -9.25
N ALA A 97 -10.72 6.23 -7.99
CA ALA A 97 -11.50 6.64 -6.83
C ALA A 97 -10.61 6.78 -5.59
N PRO A 98 -10.99 7.64 -4.62
CA PRO A 98 -10.32 7.71 -3.33
C PRO A 98 -10.71 6.53 -2.43
N ALA A 99 -9.82 6.16 -1.52
CA ALA A 99 -10.05 5.06 -0.57
C ALA A 99 -11.25 5.31 0.36
N GLU A 100 -11.59 6.58 0.60
CA GLU A 100 -12.68 7.03 1.47
C GLU A 100 -14.07 6.96 0.82
N SER A 101 -14.15 6.61 -0.49
CA SER A 101 -15.42 6.51 -1.23
C SER A 101 -15.25 5.59 -2.42
N LEU A 102 -15.37 4.30 -2.18
CA LEU A 102 -15.16 3.26 -3.19
C LEU A 102 -16.45 2.99 -3.98
N PRO A 103 -16.41 3.03 -5.33
CA PRO A 103 -17.60 2.83 -6.17
C PRO A 103 -17.96 1.35 -6.36
N PHE A 104 -18.00 0.60 -5.26
CA PHE A 104 -18.33 -0.82 -5.25
C PHE A 104 -19.43 -1.10 -4.23
N GLU A 105 -20.19 -2.15 -4.49
CA GLU A 105 -21.22 -2.63 -3.57
C GLU A 105 -20.59 -3.24 -2.32
N ASN A 106 -21.39 -3.39 -1.28
CA ASN A 106 -21.00 -4.09 -0.07
C ASN A 106 -20.59 -5.54 -0.43
N GLU A 107 -19.66 -6.10 0.33
CA GLU A 107 -19.31 -7.52 0.25
C GLU A 107 -18.89 -8.01 -1.15
N SER A 108 -18.13 -7.18 -1.87
CA SER A 108 -17.71 -7.42 -3.25
C SER A 108 -16.38 -8.17 -3.37
N PHE A 109 -15.53 -8.14 -2.32
CA PHE A 109 -14.14 -8.63 -2.39
C PHE A 109 -13.80 -9.61 -1.27
N ASP A 110 -12.97 -10.60 -1.61
CA ASP A 110 -12.42 -11.54 -0.64
C ASP A 110 -11.25 -10.94 0.14
N ALA A 111 -10.50 -10.02 -0.48
CA ALA A 111 -9.44 -9.28 0.20
C ALA A 111 -9.33 -7.82 -0.26
N TYR A 112 -8.97 -6.96 0.70
CA TYR A 112 -8.61 -5.55 0.50
C TYR A 112 -7.12 -5.40 0.79
N LEU A 113 -6.37 -4.99 -0.21
CA LEU A 113 -4.93 -4.80 -0.14
C LEU A 113 -4.59 -3.32 -0.25
N VAL A 114 -3.61 -2.88 0.52
CA VAL A 114 -3.02 -1.54 0.37
C VAL A 114 -1.54 -1.59 0.70
N SER A 115 -0.71 -1.12 -0.22
CA SER A 115 0.75 -1.12 -0.06
C SER A 115 1.32 0.28 -0.21
N PHE A 116 1.89 0.83 0.87
CA PHE A 116 2.50 2.16 0.91
C PHE A 116 1.56 3.32 0.54
N GLY A 117 0.24 3.12 0.78
CA GLY A 117 -0.81 4.05 0.42
C GLY A 117 -1.46 4.77 1.62
N VAL A 118 -1.68 4.05 2.73
CA VAL A 118 -2.52 4.51 3.85
C VAL A 118 -2.06 5.83 4.47
N ARG A 119 -0.76 6.06 4.55
CA ARG A 119 -0.19 7.32 5.08
C ARG A 119 -0.59 8.57 4.27
N ASN A 120 -1.11 8.38 3.05
CA ASN A 120 -1.55 9.45 2.15
C ASN A 120 -3.07 9.65 2.13
N PHE A 121 -3.84 8.84 2.85
CA PHE A 121 -5.28 8.98 2.95
C PHE A 121 -5.65 10.26 3.69
N ASP A 122 -6.65 10.98 3.21
CA ASP A 122 -7.16 12.18 3.85
C ASP A 122 -7.85 11.84 5.18
N ASN A 123 -8.53 10.68 5.23
CA ASN A 123 -9.18 10.17 6.43
C ASN A 123 -9.04 8.64 6.53
N ILE A 124 -8.05 8.19 7.32
CA ILE A 124 -7.75 6.77 7.51
C ILE A 124 -8.97 5.99 8.05
N LYS A 125 -9.69 6.56 9.03
CA LYS A 125 -10.87 5.89 9.61
C LYS A 125 -11.94 5.64 8.55
N LYS A 126 -12.27 6.66 7.75
CA LYS A 126 -13.27 6.54 6.68
C LYS A 126 -12.84 5.53 5.60
N ALA A 127 -11.56 5.51 5.25
CA ALA A 127 -11.02 4.53 4.30
C ALA A 127 -11.08 3.09 4.84
N LEU A 128 -10.84 2.90 6.15
CA LEU A 128 -10.99 1.59 6.78
C LEU A 128 -12.45 1.16 6.89
N ASP A 129 -13.39 2.09 7.12
CA ASP A 129 -14.82 1.80 7.10
C ASP A 129 -15.28 1.36 5.69
N GLU A 130 -14.77 2.02 4.64
CA GLU A 130 -15.00 1.59 3.26
C GLU A 130 -14.36 0.22 2.96
N ALA A 131 -13.14 -0.03 3.45
CA ALA A 131 -12.51 -1.33 3.34
C ALA A 131 -13.36 -2.43 3.99
N HIS A 132 -13.86 -2.17 5.19
CA HIS A 132 -14.77 -3.10 5.89
C HIS A 132 -16.08 -3.31 5.13
N ARG A 133 -16.65 -2.24 4.56
CA ARG A 133 -17.91 -2.30 3.81
C ARG A 133 -17.79 -3.19 2.57
N VAL A 134 -16.74 -3.00 1.77
CA VAL A 134 -16.56 -3.71 0.49
C VAL A 134 -16.06 -5.14 0.63
N LEU A 135 -15.49 -5.49 1.79
CA LEU A 135 -15.07 -6.86 2.08
C LEU A 135 -16.29 -7.74 2.35
N LYS A 136 -16.26 -8.97 1.84
CA LYS A 136 -17.19 -10.04 2.21
C LYS A 136 -17.03 -10.41 3.69
N ILE A 137 -18.03 -11.07 4.26
CA ILE A 137 -17.87 -11.78 5.55
C ILE A 137 -16.70 -12.76 5.41
N ASP A 138 -15.85 -12.86 6.42
CA ASP A 138 -14.56 -13.56 6.39
C ASP A 138 -13.54 -13.03 5.38
N GLY A 139 -13.80 -11.88 4.77
CA GLY A 139 -12.86 -11.18 3.93
C GLY A 139 -11.71 -10.55 4.74
N ARG A 140 -10.55 -10.43 4.09
CA ARG A 140 -9.30 -10.06 4.75
C ARG A 140 -8.80 -8.70 4.32
N PHE A 141 -8.53 -7.83 5.28
CA PHE A 141 -7.78 -6.60 5.11
C PHE A 141 -6.28 -6.85 5.30
N ILE A 142 -5.43 -6.38 4.39
CA ILE A 142 -3.97 -6.41 4.54
C ILE A 142 -3.37 -5.08 4.11
N CYS A 143 -2.53 -4.52 4.98
CA CYS A 143 -1.81 -3.27 4.75
C CYS A 143 -0.31 -3.46 4.96
N LEU A 144 0.49 -3.14 3.95
CA LEU A 144 1.95 -3.00 4.04
C LEU A 144 2.30 -1.51 4.08
N GLU A 145 2.93 -1.05 5.16
CA GLU A 145 3.27 0.38 5.29
C GLU A 145 4.56 0.58 6.08
N PHE A 146 5.23 1.71 5.84
CA PHE A 146 6.34 2.15 6.68
C PHE A 146 5.88 2.34 8.12
N SER A 147 6.76 2.04 9.07
CA SER A 147 6.40 2.07 10.48
C SER A 147 7.57 2.52 11.36
N LYS A 148 7.50 2.27 12.66
CA LYS A 148 8.50 2.74 13.62
C LYS A 148 9.51 1.64 13.91
N VAL A 149 10.79 1.93 13.69
CA VAL A 149 11.88 0.99 14.01
C VAL A 149 11.88 0.69 15.51
N GLN A 150 11.83 -0.58 15.86
CA GLN A 150 11.69 -1.03 17.26
C GLN A 150 13.00 -0.92 18.05
N ASN A 151 14.13 -1.26 17.43
CA ASN A 151 15.43 -1.17 18.08
C ASN A 151 15.95 0.26 18.08
N ARG A 152 16.32 0.77 19.26
CA ARG A 152 16.77 2.16 19.47
C ARG A 152 18.02 2.52 18.65
N GLU A 153 19.00 1.60 18.56
CA GLU A 153 20.24 1.87 17.84
C GLU A 153 20.00 1.87 16.32
N LEU A 154 19.23 0.91 15.81
CA LEU A 154 18.82 0.88 14.41
C LEU A 154 17.93 2.08 14.05
N SER A 155 17.09 2.57 14.96
CA SER A 155 16.28 3.76 14.77
C SER A 155 17.14 5.01 14.54
N LYS A 156 18.23 5.16 15.28
CA LYS A 156 19.19 6.27 15.07
C LYS A 156 19.83 6.17 13.68
N LEU A 157 20.29 4.97 13.30
CA LEU A 157 20.90 4.72 11.99
C LEU A 157 19.90 4.99 10.85
N TYR A 158 18.68 4.49 10.99
CA TYR A 158 17.60 4.74 10.04
C TYR A 158 17.24 6.23 9.94
N SER A 159 17.24 6.97 11.06
CA SER A 159 17.02 8.43 11.06
C SER A 159 18.10 9.18 10.26
N VAL A 160 19.37 8.76 10.34
CA VAL A 160 20.45 9.33 9.51
C VAL A 160 20.21 9.02 8.03
N TYR A 161 19.89 7.76 7.72
CA TYR A 161 19.58 7.32 6.36
C TYR A 161 18.39 8.10 5.77
N SER A 162 17.29 8.24 6.53
CA SER A 162 16.08 8.93 6.06
C SER A 162 16.33 10.42 5.74
N LYS A 163 17.26 11.07 6.47
CA LYS A 163 17.69 12.45 6.16
C LYS A 163 18.51 12.57 4.88
N MET A 164 19.16 11.49 4.44
CA MET A 164 19.91 11.45 3.19
C MET A 164 19.03 11.19 1.96
N ILE A 165 17.84 10.59 2.13
CA ILE A 165 16.90 10.26 1.05
C ILE A 165 16.56 11.48 0.17
N PRO A 166 16.22 12.67 0.69
CA PRO A 166 15.97 13.85 -0.13
C PRO A 166 17.18 14.29 -0.98
N ILE A 167 18.41 14.10 -0.47
CA ILE A 167 19.65 14.44 -1.18
C ILE A 167 19.83 13.51 -2.38
N PHE A 168 19.65 12.19 -2.18
CA PHE A 168 19.67 11.21 -3.27
C PHE A 168 18.56 11.49 -4.28
N GLY A 169 17.38 11.85 -3.82
CA GLY A 169 16.26 12.23 -4.67
C GLY A 169 16.57 13.40 -5.59
N LYS A 170 17.21 14.43 -5.07
CA LYS A 170 17.66 15.59 -5.85
C LYS A 170 18.66 15.20 -6.94
N ILE A 171 19.59 14.28 -6.62
CA ILE A 171 20.61 13.81 -7.58
C ILE A 171 19.99 12.95 -8.69
N ILE A 172 19.03 12.07 -8.36
CA ILE A 172 18.52 11.05 -9.28
C ILE A 172 17.32 11.54 -10.08
N VAL A 173 16.43 12.30 -9.45
CA VAL A 173 15.16 12.77 -10.06
C VAL A 173 15.18 14.25 -10.40
N GLY A 174 16.14 15.01 -9.82
CA GLY A 174 16.26 16.46 -10.02
C GLY A 174 15.37 17.29 -9.09
N ASP A 175 14.56 16.69 -8.22
CA ASP A 175 13.70 17.38 -7.27
C ASP A 175 13.72 16.65 -5.89
N GLU A 176 13.92 17.42 -4.82
CA GLU A 176 13.92 16.93 -3.44
C GLU A 176 12.53 16.91 -2.79
N LYS A 177 11.56 17.66 -3.36
CA LYS A 177 10.24 17.87 -2.76
C LYS A 177 9.45 16.58 -2.56
N PRO A 178 9.40 15.65 -3.54
CA PRO A 178 8.72 14.36 -3.37
C PRO A 178 9.26 13.57 -2.19
N TYR A 179 10.57 13.59 -1.99
CA TYR A 179 11.24 12.83 -0.93
C TYR A 179 11.07 13.47 0.46
N LYS A 180 11.04 14.79 0.55
CA LYS A 180 10.67 15.51 1.79
C LYS A 180 9.22 15.25 2.19
N TYR A 181 8.31 15.21 1.23
CA TYR A 181 6.92 14.82 1.47
C TYR A 181 6.85 13.42 2.07
N LEU A 182 7.55 12.47 1.47
CA LEU A 182 7.56 11.09 1.88
C LEU A 182 8.12 10.89 3.30
N THR A 183 9.30 11.43 3.61
CA THR A 183 9.88 11.32 4.95
C THR A 183 8.93 11.88 5.99
N ARG A 184 8.31 13.03 5.72
CA ARG A 184 7.32 13.64 6.62
C ARG A 184 6.08 12.76 6.84
N THR A 185 5.54 12.15 5.78
CA THR A 185 4.37 11.28 5.91
C THR A 185 4.68 9.99 6.68
N ILE A 186 5.88 9.42 6.50
CA ILE A 186 6.36 8.27 7.29
C ILE A 186 6.54 8.64 8.78
N GLU A 187 7.13 9.81 9.05
CA GLU A 187 7.31 10.29 10.43
C GLU A 187 5.99 10.52 11.17
N ASN A 188 4.97 11.00 10.45
CA ASN A 188 3.64 11.27 11.02
C ASN A 188 2.75 10.03 11.08
N PHE A 189 3.07 8.95 10.40
CA PHE A 189 2.27 7.73 10.41
C PHE A 189 2.30 7.07 11.81
N PRO A 190 1.18 6.50 12.29
CA PRO A 190 1.12 5.85 13.59
C PRO A 190 2.13 4.71 13.75
N SER A 191 2.46 4.38 15.00
CA SER A 191 3.19 3.15 15.31
C SER A 191 2.33 1.92 15.00
N GLN A 192 2.99 0.76 14.91
CA GLN A 192 2.32 -0.53 14.64
C GLN A 192 1.13 -0.76 15.58
N GLU A 193 1.35 -0.62 16.89
CA GLU A 193 0.31 -0.82 17.91
C GLU A 193 -0.83 0.21 17.78
N ARG A 194 -0.51 1.47 17.48
CA ARG A 194 -1.54 2.49 17.30
C ARG A 194 -2.34 2.24 16.03
N PHE A 195 -1.70 1.83 14.93
CA PHE A 195 -2.40 1.54 13.69
C PHE A 195 -3.25 0.27 13.82
N LYS A 196 -2.77 -0.76 14.53
CA LYS A 196 -3.56 -1.94 14.90
C LYS A 196 -4.88 -1.53 15.57
N ARG A 197 -4.82 -0.65 16.60
CA ARG A 197 -6.03 -0.16 17.29
C ARG A 197 -6.98 0.58 16.36
N ILE A 198 -6.47 1.41 15.45
CA ILE A 198 -7.31 2.12 14.46
C ILE A 198 -8.05 1.13 13.56
N ILE A 199 -7.41 0.02 13.17
CA ILE A 199 -8.04 -1.05 12.41
C ILE A 199 -9.13 -1.73 13.26
N GLU A 200 -8.84 -2.06 14.52
CA GLU A 200 -9.83 -2.63 15.46
C GLU A 200 -11.03 -1.68 15.68
N GLU A 201 -10.78 -0.38 15.84
CA GLU A 201 -11.80 0.67 15.93
C GLU A 201 -12.66 0.81 14.66
N SER A 202 -12.25 0.17 13.55
CA SER A 202 -12.99 0.09 12.28
C SER A 202 -13.68 -1.27 12.07
N ASN A 203 -14.02 -1.94 13.18
CA ASN A 203 -14.76 -3.21 13.23
C ASN A 203 -14.05 -4.43 12.62
N PHE A 204 -12.73 -4.37 12.43
CA PHE A 204 -11.96 -5.55 12.06
C PHE A 204 -11.65 -6.41 13.31
N SER A 205 -11.77 -7.72 13.16
CA SER A 205 -11.44 -8.73 14.17
C SER A 205 -10.09 -9.37 13.88
N ASN A 206 -9.50 -10.01 14.89
CA ASN A 206 -8.23 -10.73 14.79
C ASN A 206 -7.13 -9.89 14.15
N VAL A 207 -7.04 -8.63 14.58
CA VAL A 207 -6.05 -7.70 14.03
C VAL A 207 -4.66 -8.03 14.55
N GLU A 208 -3.75 -8.27 13.64
CA GLU A 208 -2.36 -8.61 13.91
C GLU A 208 -1.43 -7.77 13.05
N PHE A 209 -0.15 -7.72 13.44
CA PHE A 209 0.89 -7.18 12.57
C PHE A 209 2.18 -7.97 12.67
N ARG A 210 2.97 -7.90 11.60
CA ARG A 210 4.32 -8.46 11.52
C ARG A 210 5.30 -7.36 11.12
N ASN A 211 6.35 -7.21 11.91
CA ASN A 211 7.46 -6.30 11.60
C ASN A 211 8.40 -6.94 10.59
N LEU A 212 8.76 -6.19 9.57
CA LEU A 212 9.84 -6.53 8.65
C LEU A 212 11.00 -5.55 8.88
N PHE A 213 12.23 -6.04 8.74
CA PHE A 213 13.44 -5.23 8.93
C PHE A 213 13.39 -4.42 10.23
N ASN A 214 13.08 -5.10 11.33
CA ASN A 214 13.03 -4.52 12.68
C ASN A 214 12.03 -3.35 12.82
N GLY A 215 10.94 -3.37 12.04
CA GLY A 215 9.87 -2.38 12.07
C GLY A 215 10.05 -1.19 11.13
N VAL A 216 11.04 -1.21 10.22
CA VAL A 216 11.13 -0.21 9.12
C VAL A 216 9.83 -0.21 8.33
N VAL A 217 9.28 -1.40 8.09
CA VAL A 217 7.92 -1.60 7.58
C VAL A 217 7.18 -2.62 8.44
N ALA A 218 5.87 -2.55 8.42
CA ALA A 218 4.99 -3.53 9.06
C ALA A 218 3.87 -3.94 8.11
N ILE A 219 3.49 -5.21 8.16
CA ILE A 219 2.28 -5.70 7.53
C ILE A 219 1.24 -5.85 8.63
N HIS A 220 0.08 -5.21 8.46
CA HIS A 220 -1.09 -5.37 9.33
C HIS A 220 -2.15 -6.19 8.61
N THR A 221 -2.87 -7.01 9.32
CA THR A 221 -4.03 -7.76 8.81
C THR A 221 -5.18 -7.68 9.80
N GLY A 222 -6.38 -7.80 9.28
CA GLY A 222 -7.61 -7.92 10.07
C GLY A 222 -8.69 -8.60 9.23
N TRP A 223 -9.71 -9.13 9.89
CA TRP A 223 -10.78 -9.88 9.24
C TRP A 223 -12.13 -9.20 9.48
N LYS A 224 -12.96 -9.13 8.44
CA LYS A 224 -14.36 -8.79 8.63
C LYS A 224 -15.06 -10.03 9.17
N LYS A 225 -15.61 -9.95 10.38
CA LYS A 225 -16.46 -10.97 10.99
C LYS A 225 -17.88 -10.44 11.16
N ILE A 226 -18.82 -11.37 11.37
CA ILE A 226 -20.22 -11.05 11.67
C ILE A 226 -20.32 -10.34 13.03
#